data_9f58fb7c557646f9a632e62a5c37a283
#
_entry.id   9f58fb7c557646f9a632e62a5c37a283
#
_cell.length_a   1.000
_cell.length_b   1.000
_cell.length_c   1.000
_cell.angle_alpha   90.00
_cell.angle_beta   90.00
_cell.angle_gamma   90.00
#
_symmetry.space_group_name_H-M   'P 1'
#
loop_
_entity.id
_entity.type
_entity.pdbx_description
1 polymer ?
#
loop_
_entity_poly.entity_id
_entity_poly.type
_entity_poly.pdbx_seq_one_letter_code
_entity_poly.pdbx_strand_id
1 'polypeptide(L)'
;MKVAWFDAEDWEKEYLEDRASELDIEFFEDSLTPETVEKAEDFDAVAVFVDSRVNRDVIEGLDADLVACRSTGYDHVDIEAAEENDIDVCNVPQYGGSTVAEHTFGLMLSLSRKIYDAIRKVDEGSFDHEGLRGTDLHGKKLGVIGTGAIGQNVIQVAKGFGMEVIAYDPYGKEELEKELGFMYVSLEDLLTQSDIVTLHCPLTDDNRHMLSEDEFELMEDTLLVNTARGGLIDTEALINALENDSVSAAGLDVLEEECYMEEDIEVMGDLGDECDLELILEDHMLMERDDVLVTPHNAFNSVEAMHRIADTTLEN
;
A
#
# COMPACT_ATOMS: atom_id res chain seq x y z
N MET A 1 2.39 6.49 -31.86
CA MET A 1 3.22 5.91 -30.79
C MET A 1 2.72 4.50 -30.57
N LYS A 2 3.61 3.52 -30.56
CA LYS A 2 3.31 2.11 -30.31
C LYS A 2 3.61 1.81 -28.84
N VAL A 3 2.63 1.31 -28.08
CA VAL A 3 2.73 1.12 -26.63
C VAL A 3 2.55 -0.36 -26.28
N ALA A 4 3.49 -0.93 -25.53
CA ALA A 4 3.34 -2.23 -24.91
C ALA A 4 2.71 -2.05 -23.52
N TRP A 5 1.50 -2.59 -23.30
CA TRP A 5 0.78 -2.48 -22.06
C TRP A 5 0.84 -3.81 -21.33
N PHE A 6 1.74 -3.92 -20.35
CA PHE A 6 1.96 -5.11 -19.53
C PHE A 6 1.00 -5.18 -18.34
N ASP A 7 0.92 -6.32 -17.67
CA ASP A 7 -0.01 -6.56 -16.54
C ASP A 7 -1.46 -6.20 -16.92
N ALA A 8 -1.88 -6.51 -18.16
CA ALA A 8 -3.14 -6.05 -18.69
C ALA A 8 -4.30 -6.94 -18.26
N GLU A 9 -5.33 -6.33 -17.68
CA GLU A 9 -6.60 -6.99 -17.39
C GLU A 9 -7.63 -6.80 -18.53
N ASP A 10 -8.60 -7.72 -18.65
CA ASP A 10 -9.59 -7.69 -19.74
C ASP A 10 -10.43 -6.40 -19.75
N TRP A 11 -10.76 -5.84 -18.58
CA TRP A 11 -11.53 -4.60 -18.48
C TRP A 11 -10.78 -3.38 -19.02
N GLU A 12 -9.43 -3.38 -18.95
CA GLU A 12 -8.59 -2.29 -19.47
C GLU A 12 -8.65 -2.26 -21.00
N LYS A 13 -8.60 -3.43 -21.64
CA LYS A 13 -8.74 -3.55 -23.11
C LYS A 13 -10.06 -2.92 -23.57
N GLU A 14 -11.18 -3.25 -22.91
CA GLU A 14 -12.49 -2.68 -23.22
C GLU A 14 -12.55 -1.17 -22.91
N TYR A 15 -11.98 -0.75 -21.79
CA TYR A 15 -12.00 0.65 -21.34
C TYR A 15 -11.18 1.57 -22.25
N LEU A 16 -10.03 1.10 -22.74
CA LEU A 16 -9.08 1.86 -23.54
C LEU A 16 -9.40 1.83 -25.05
N GLU A 17 -10.18 0.88 -25.57
CA GLU A 17 -10.49 0.73 -26.99
C GLU A 17 -11.00 2.02 -27.63
N ASP A 18 -11.89 2.74 -26.95
CA ASP A 18 -12.46 4.00 -27.46
C ASP A 18 -11.64 5.25 -27.06
N ARG A 19 -10.80 5.16 -26.02
CA ARG A 19 -10.08 6.29 -25.43
C ARG A 19 -8.69 6.51 -26.00
N ALA A 20 -8.04 5.43 -26.41
CA ALA A 20 -6.67 5.42 -26.89
C ALA A 20 -6.56 5.32 -28.42
N SER A 21 -7.56 5.80 -29.17
CA SER A 21 -7.63 5.64 -30.64
C SER A 21 -6.47 6.27 -31.43
N GLU A 22 -5.69 7.14 -30.81
CA GLU A 22 -4.48 7.75 -31.40
C GLU A 22 -3.21 6.96 -31.11
N LEU A 23 -3.27 5.95 -30.24
CA LEU A 23 -2.17 5.08 -29.84
C LEU A 23 -2.36 3.70 -30.45
N ASP A 24 -1.26 3.02 -30.77
CA ASP A 24 -1.24 1.63 -31.16
C ASP A 24 -0.83 0.79 -29.93
N ILE A 25 -1.83 0.35 -29.15
CA ILE A 25 -1.59 -0.36 -27.89
C ILE A 25 -1.69 -1.86 -28.11
N GLU A 26 -0.63 -2.58 -27.75
CA GLU A 26 -0.64 -4.03 -27.64
C GLU A 26 -0.66 -4.44 -26.16
N PHE A 27 -1.62 -5.30 -25.77
CA PHE A 27 -1.85 -5.70 -24.39
C PHE A 27 -1.22 -7.05 -24.10
N PHE A 28 -0.45 -7.12 -23.02
CA PHE A 28 0.19 -8.32 -22.50
C PHE A 28 -0.33 -8.59 -21.08
N GLU A 29 -0.81 -9.80 -20.85
CA GLU A 29 -1.26 -10.25 -19.51
C GLU A 29 -0.06 -10.56 -18.58
N ASP A 30 1.10 -10.85 -19.17
CA ASP A 30 2.33 -11.05 -18.42
C ASP A 30 2.85 -9.72 -17.87
N SER A 31 3.60 -9.80 -16.75
CA SER A 31 4.38 -8.68 -16.22
C SER A 31 5.66 -8.46 -17.03
N LEU A 32 6.17 -7.24 -17.04
CA LEU A 32 7.46 -6.92 -17.64
C LEU A 32 8.60 -7.30 -16.70
N THR A 33 9.36 -8.32 -17.08
CA THR A 33 10.48 -8.89 -16.32
C THR A 33 11.65 -9.17 -17.26
N PRO A 34 12.84 -9.54 -16.75
CA PRO A 34 13.95 -9.97 -17.62
C PRO A 34 13.59 -11.11 -18.58
N GLU A 35 12.65 -12.00 -18.20
CA GLU A 35 12.21 -13.14 -19.02
C GLU A 35 11.20 -12.74 -20.11
N THR A 36 10.55 -11.58 -19.96
CA THR A 36 9.49 -11.13 -20.88
C THR A 36 9.85 -9.86 -21.66
N VAL A 37 11.01 -9.24 -21.38
CA VAL A 37 11.45 -7.99 -22.01
C VAL A 37 11.49 -8.06 -23.55
N GLU A 38 11.76 -9.24 -24.12
CA GLU A 38 11.73 -9.45 -25.56
C GLU A 38 10.36 -9.11 -26.20
N LYS A 39 9.25 -9.18 -25.42
CA LYS A 39 7.90 -8.79 -25.88
C LYS A 39 7.75 -7.30 -26.08
N ALA A 40 8.64 -6.49 -25.50
CA ALA A 40 8.66 -5.04 -25.62
C ALA A 40 9.56 -4.53 -26.78
N GLU A 41 10.16 -5.42 -27.59
CA GLU A 41 10.90 -5.04 -28.78
C GLU A 41 10.00 -4.27 -29.76
N ASP A 42 10.54 -3.25 -30.43
CA ASP A 42 9.85 -2.42 -31.42
C ASP A 42 8.68 -1.54 -30.87
N PHE A 43 8.62 -1.26 -29.56
CA PHE A 43 7.67 -0.31 -28.96
C PHE A 43 8.32 1.02 -28.58
N ASP A 44 7.58 2.11 -28.78
CA ASP A 44 8.04 3.48 -28.42
C ASP A 44 7.94 3.72 -26.90
N ALA A 45 6.98 3.05 -26.23
CA ALA A 45 6.74 3.16 -24.80
C ALA A 45 6.28 1.84 -24.20
N VAL A 46 6.54 1.64 -22.92
CA VAL A 46 6.01 0.52 -22.11
C VAL A 46 5.18 1.06 -20.97
N ALA A 47 3.98 0.52 -20.75
CA ALA A 47 3.15 0.80 -19.58
C ALA A 47 3.15 -0.43 -18.67
N VAL A 48 3.53 -0.25 -17.40
CA VAL A 48 3.74 -1.32 -16.43
C VAL A 48 2.91 -1.10 -15.16
N PHE A 49 2.58 -2.17 -14.45
CA PHE A 49 1.96 -2.11 -13.14
C PHE A 49 2.92 -2.62 -12.05
N VAL A 50 2.42 -2.76 -10.83
CA VAL A 50 3.27 -3.06 -9.67
C VAL A 50 3.89 -4.46 -9.68
N ASP A 51 3.31 -5.40 -10.44
CA ASP A 51 3.82 -6.77 -10.59
C ASP A 51 5.00 -6.86 -11.57
N SER A 52 5.22 -5.84 -12.38
CA SER A 52 6.37 -5.75 -13.28
C SER A 52 7.65 -5.43 -12.52
N ARG A 53 8.77 -6.06 -12.92
CA ARG A 53 10.10 -5.83 -12.35
C ARG A 53 11.00 -5.18 -13.40
N VAL A 54 11.02 -3.86 -13.43
CA VAL A 54 11.79 -3.06 -14.42
C VAL A 54 13.16 -2.71 -13.83
N ASN A 55 13.95 -3.76 -13.58
CA ASN A 55 15.32 -3.63 -13.08
C ASN A 55 16.28 -3.22 -14.24
N ARG A 56 17.58 -3.10 -13.92
CA ARG A 56 18.62 -2.72 -14.89
C ARG A 56 18.64 -3.60 -16.13
N ASP A 57 18.50 -4.93 -15.96
CA ASP A 57 18.55 -5.86 -17.10
C ASP A 57 17.37 -5.64 -18.06
N VAL A 58 16.19 -5.32 -17.52
CA VAL A 58 15.01 -4.94 -18.33
C VAL A 58 15.25 -3.59 -19.03
N ILE A 59 15.68 -2.58 -18.29
CA ILE A 59 15.97 -1.25 -18.87
C ILE A 59 16.98 -1.33 -20.02
N GLU A 60 18.08 -2.08 -19.85
CA GLU A 60 19.10 -2.26 -20.88
C GLU A 60 18.60 -3.10 -22.08
N GLY A 61 17.53 -3.85 -21.91
CA GLY A 61 16.86 -4.64 -22.94
C GLY A 61 15.74 -3.92 -23.68
N LEU A 62 15.34 -2.70 -23.23
CA LEU A 62 14.27 -1.93 -23.86
C LEU A 62 14.80 -1.07 -25.02
N ASP A 63 14.03 -1.03 -26.11
CA ASP A 63 14.20 -0.03 -27.20
C ASP A 63 13.28 1.20 -27.00
N ALA A 64 12.44 1.19 -25.96
CA ALA A 64 11.45 2.23 -25.69
C ALA A 64 12.08 3.49 -25.10
N ASP A 65 11.53 4.65 -25.44
CA ASP A 65 11.95 5.96 -24.88
C ASP A 65 11.23 6.31 -23.56
N LEU A 66 10.16 5.57 -23.19
CA LEU A 66 9.30 5.88 -22.04
C LEU A 66 8.86 4.61 -21.29
N VAL A 67 8.98 4.65 -19.96
CA VAL A 67 8.33 3.73 -19.02
C VAL A 67 7.23 4.47 -18.26
N ALA A 68 5.98 4.09 -18.47
CA ALA A 68 4.83 4.65 -17.78
C ALA A 68 4.37 3.72 -16.64
N CYS A 69 4.68 4.06 -15.39
CA CYS A 69 4.20 3.34 -14.21
C CYS A 69 2.73 3.66 -13.98
N ARG A 70 1.86 2.64 -14.04
CA ARG A 70 0.43 2.75 -13.76
C ARG A 70 0.15 2.74 -12.25
N SER A 71 1.00 3.37 -11.47
CA SER A 71 0.95 3.42 -9.99
C SER A 71 1.50 4.74 -9.49
N THR A 72 1.26 5.07 -8.23
CA THR A 72 1.92 6.23 -7.58
C THR A 72 3.36 5.87 -7.20
N GLY A 73 3.57 4.70 -6.60
CA GLY A 73 4.91 4.17 -6.31
C GLY A 73 5.56 3.65 -7.59
N TYR A 74 6.86 3.79 -7.67
CA TYR A 74 7.70 3.32 -8.79
C TYR A 74 8.94 2.57 -8.28
N ASP A 75 8.81 1.97 -7.10
CA ASP A 75 9.88 1.23 -6.40
C ASP A 75 10.36 0.00 -7.21
N HIS A 76 9.51 -0.51 -8.11
CA HIS A 76 9.78 -1.61 -9.03
C HIS A 76 10.57 -1.21 -10.30
N VAL A 77 10.96 0.07 -10.45
CA VAL A 77 11.70 0.59 -11.60
C VAL A 77 13.06 1.11 -11.17
N ASP A 78 14.15 0.63 -11.80
CA ASP A 78 15.50 1.15 -11.62
C ASP A 78 15.65 2.51 -12.33
N ILE A 79 15.41 3.58 -11.57
CA ILE A 79 15.46 4.96 -12.08
C ILE A 79 16.86 5.35 -12.52
N GLU A 80 17.90 4.87 -11.82
CA GLU A 80 19.30 5.18 -12.17
C GLU A 80 19.64 4.55 -13.52
N ALA A 81 19.26 3.31 -13.74
CA ALA A 81 19.42 2.64 -15.03
C ALA A 81 18.64 3.34 -16.15
N ALA A 82 17.40 3.79 -15.88
CA ALA A 82 16.60 4.52 -16.85
C ALA A 82 17.26 5.84 -17.28
N GLU A 83 17.77 6.62 -16.32
CA GLU A 83 18.51 7.85 -16.60
C GLU A 83 19.80 7.59 -17.41
N GLU A 84 20.52 6.51 -17.11
CA GLU A 84 21.76 6.13 -17.85
C GLU A 84 21.47 5.73 -19.31
N ASN A 85 20.25 5.24 -19.60
CA ASN A 85 19.83 4.80 -20.93
C ASN A 85 18.94 5.81 -21.67
N ASP A 86 18.83 7.06 -21.18
CA ASP A 86 18.00 8.13 -21.74
C ASP A 86 16.49 7.73 -21.86
N ILE A 87 15.98 6.89 -20.94
CA ILE A 87 14.58 6.46 -20.87
C ILE A 87 13.85 7.35 -19.86
N ASP A 88 12.80 8.03 -20.31
CA ASP A 88 11.93 8.80 -19.41
C ASP A 88 11.04 7.87 -18.58
N VAL A 89 10.84 8.20 -17.29
CA VAL A 89 9.92 7.46 -16.40
C VAL A 89 8.85 8.41 -15.90
N CYS A 90 7.58 8.04 -16.09
CA CYS A 90 6.43 8.76 -15.54
C CYS A 90 5.56 7.86 -14.67
N ASN A 91 4.77 8.46 -13.78
CA ASN A 91 3.88 7.73 -12.87
C ASN A 91 2.49 8.40 -12.76
N VAL A 92 1.59 7.81 -11.97
CA VAL A 92 0.24 8.34 -11.71
C VAL A 92 0.15 8.82 -10.25
N PRO A 93 0.44 10.10 -9.96
CA PRO A 93 0.65 10.55 -8.57
C PRO A 93 -0.63 10.75 -7.77
N GLN A 94 -1.82 10.83 -8.36
CA GLN A 94 -3.05 11.24 -7.68
C GLN A 94 -4.30 10.47 -8.12
N TYR A 95 -4.31 9.15 -8.01
CA TYR A 95 -5.50 8.38 -8.32
C TYR A 95 -6.26 7.85 -7.09
N GLY A 96 -5.54 7.57 -6.00
CA GLY A 96 -5.99 6.73 -4.89
C GLY A 96 -6.34 7.45 -3.60
N GLY A 97 -6.34 8.80 -3.56
CA GLY A 97 -6.48 9.55 -2.30
C GLY A 97 -7.71 9.16 -1.48
N SER A 98 -8.90 9.12 -2.06
CA SER A 98 -10.12 8.67 -1.39
C SER A 98 -10.19 7.14 -1.26
N THR A 99 -9.76 6.42 -2.29
CA THR A 99 -9.86 4.95 -2.36
C THR A 99 -9.07 4.29 -1.24
N VAL A 100 -7.79 4.66 -1.08
CA VAL A 100 -6.94 4.14 -0.01
C VAL A 100 -7.46 4.58 1.37
N ALA A 101 -7.97 5.82 1.51
CA ALA A 101 -8.58 6.27 2.75
C ALA A 101 -9.80 5.44 3.14
N GLU A 102 -10.67 5.09 2.18
CA GLU A 102 -11.83 4.23 2.40
C GLU A 102 -11.42 2.81 2.82
N HIS A 103 -10.40 2.23 2.17
CA HIS A 103 -9.84 0.93 2.55
C HIS A 103 -9.24 0.97 3.97
N THR A 104 -8.47 2.01 4.31
CA THR A 104 -7.93 2.24 5.65
C THR A 104 -9.04 2.19 6.71
N PHE A 105 -10.17 2.87 6.47
CA PHE A 105 -11.32 2.80 7.37
C PHE A 105 -12.02 1.44 7.33
N GLY A 106 -11.98 0.73 6.20
CA GLY A 106 -12.42 -0.65 6.09
C GLY A 106 -11.68 -1.56 7.07
N LEU A 107 -10.36 -1.49 7.12
CA LEU A 107 -9.50 -2.22 8.08
C LEU A 107 -9.76 -1.77 9.52
N MET A 108 -9.78 -0.45 9.80
CA MET A 108 -10.09 0.09 11.14
C MET A 108 -11.44 -0.43 11.67
N LEU A 109 -12.49 -0.38 10.85
CA LEU A 109 -13.82 -0.85 11.23
C LEU A 109 -13.88 -2.37 11.38
N SER A 110 -13.19 -3.12 10.53
CA SER A 110 -13.15 -4.57 10.61
C SER A 110 -12.54 -5.04 11.93
N LEU A 111 -11.46 -4.41 12.36
CA LEU A 111 -10.80 -4.70 13.63
C LEU A 111 -11.59 -4.15 14.83
N SER A 112 -11.86 -2.83 14.85
CA SER A 112 -12.51 -2.20 16.00
C SER A 112 -13.90 -2.74 16.30
N ARG A 113 -14.65 -3.19 15.28
CA ARG A 113 -16.00 -3.77 15.41
C ARG A 113 -16.02 -5.27 15.27
N LYS A 114 -14.86 -5.93 15.11
CA LYS A 114 -14.74 -7.39 14.94
C LYS A 114 -15.63 -7.93 13.83
N ILE A 115 -15.67 -7.21 12.68
CA ILE A 115 -16.57 -7.55 11.57
C ILE A 115 -16.13 -8.89 10.93
N TYR A 116 -14.83 -9.05 10.69
CA TYR A 116 -14.28 -10.26 10.11
C TYR A 116 -14.54 -11.48 11.02
N ASP A 117 -14.28 -11.37 12.33
CA ASP A 117 -14.56 -12.42 13.31
C ASP A 117 -16.04 -12.79 13.35
N ALA A 118 -16.93 -11.79 13.25
CA ALA A 118 -18.37 -12.03 13.24
C ALA A 118 -18.80 -12.80 11.98
N ILE A 119 -18.25 -12.47 10.81
CA ILE A 119 -18.52 -13.18 9.55
C ILE A 119 -18.00 -14.62 9.67
N ARG A 120 -16.74 -14.82 10.04
CA ARG A 120 -16.13 -16.15 10.22
C ARG A 120 -16.95 -17.03 11.16
N LYS A 121 -17.41 -16.48 12.28
CA LYS A 121 -18.24 -17.20 13.25
C LYS A 121 -19.59 -17.66 12.67
N VAL A 122 -20.19 -16.84 11.81
CA VAL A 122 -21.44 -17.20 11.12
C VAL A 122 -21.19 -18.29 10.07
N ASP A 123 -20.09 -18.20 9.33
CA ASP A 123 -19.71 -19.21 8.33
C ASP A 123 -19.40 -20.57 8.97
N GLU A 124 -18.90 -20.58 10.21
CA GLU A 124 -18.74 -21.78 11.06
C GLU A 124 -20.06 -22.31 11.64
N GLY A 125 -21.17 -21.64 11.35
CA GLY A 125 -22.52 -22.07 11.75
C GLY A 125 -22.97 -21.56 13.13
N SER A 126 -22.28 -20.62 13.75
CA SER A 126 -22.66 -20.00 15.01
C SER A 126 -23.27 -18.61 14.80
N PHE A 127 -24.41 -18.33 15.42
CA PHE A 127 -25.07 -17.02 15.42
C PHE A 127 -25.02 -16.35 16.82
N ASP A 128 -23.98 -16.66 17.57
CA ASP A 128 -23.74 -16.11 18.89
C ASP A 128 -22.78 -14.92 18.83
N HIS A 129 -23.04 -13.88 19.63
CA HIS A 129 -22.23 -12.64 19.68
C HIS A 129 -21.20 -12.63 20.82
N GLU A 130 -21.05 -13.70 21.58
CA GLU A 130 -20.06 -13.81 22.66
C GLU A 130 -18.64 -13.68 22.07
N GLY A 131 -17.79 -12.84 22.68
CA GLY A 131 -16.44 -12.55 22.20
C GLY A 131 -16.35 -11.48 21.08
N LEU A 132 -17.49 -11.04 20.49
CA LEU A 132 -17.52 -10.05 19.40
C LEU A 132 -17.73 -8.60 19.87
N ARG A 133 -17.44 -8.31 21.16
CA ARG A 133 -17.53 -6.92 21.65
C ARG A 133 -16.37 -6.13 21.10
N GLY A 134 -16.67 -5.10 20.29
CA GLY A 134 -15.73 -4.15 19.76
C GLY A 134 -15.80 -2.79 20.46
N THR A 135 -15.10 -1.80 19.89
CA THR A 135 -15.02 -0.40 20.33
C THR A 135 -15.54 0.54 19.25
N ASP A 136 -15.97 1.73 19.64
CA ASP A 136 -16.40 2.76 18.69
C ASP A 136 -15.21 3.62 18.27
N LEU A 137 -15.22 4.11 17.01
CA LEU A 137 -14.25 5.11 16.55
C LEU A 137 -14.61 6.51 17.05
N HIS A 138 -15.89 6.79 17.27
CA HIS A 138 -16.38 8.08 17.74
C HIS A 138 -15.72 8.48 19.07
N GLY A 139 -15.14 9.69 19.11
CA GLY A 139 -14.46 10.22 20.28
C GLY A 139 -13.06 9.65 20.52
N LYS A 140 -12.59 8.72 19.70
CA LYS A 140 -11.22 8.22 19.73
C LYS A 140 -10.26 9.20 19.06
N LYS A 141 -8.99 9.14 19.44
CA LYS A 141 -7.92 9.94 18.85
C LYS A 141 -7.19 9.16 17.78
N LEU A 142 -7.18 9.68 16.55
CA LEU A 142 -6.45 9.14 15.42
C LEU A 142 -5.14 9.90 15.23
N GLY A 143 -4.02 9.19 15.27
CA GLY A 143 -2.70 9.64 14.85
C GLY A 143 -2.48 9.33 13.38
N VAL A 144 -2.24 10.35 12.56
CA VAL A 144 -1.98 10.21 11.13
C VAL A 144 -0.52 10.53 10.84
N ILE A 145 0.24 9.55 10.37
CA ILE A 145 1.63 9.70 9.96
C ILE A 145 1.68 9.93 8.45
N GLY A 146 2.03 11.17 8.06
CA GLY A 146 1.98 11.62 6.67
C GLY A 146 0.66 12.31 6.29
N THR A 147 0.75 13.56 5.85
CA THR A 147 -0.39 14.42 5.47
C THR A 147 -0.41 14.75 3.97
N GLY A 148 0.04 13.79 3.15
CA GLY A 148 -0.10 13.79 1.70
C GLY A 148 -1.55 13.65 1.24
N ALA A 149 -1.77 13.37 -0.03
CA ALA A 149 -3.12 13.26 -0.60
C ALA A 149 -4.00 12.23 0.14
N ILE A 150 -3.44 11.05 0.48
CA ILE A 150 -4.16 9.99 1.20
C ILE A 150 -4.43 10.42 2.64
N GLY A 151 -3.41 10.87 3.39
CA GLY A 151 -3.56 11.28 4.79
C GLY A 151 -4.59 12.39 4.98
N GLN A 152 -4.68 13.37 4.07
CA GLN A 152 -5.71 14.41 4.10
C GLN A 152 -7.12 13.83 3.95
N ASN A 153 -7.33 12.85 3.06
CA ASN A 153 -8.62 12.17 2.92
C ASN A 153 -8.97 11.35 4.17
N VAL A 154 -7.98 10.65 4.76
CA VAL A 154 -8.15 9.93 6.03
C VAL A 154 -8.59 10.88 7.14
N ILE A 155 -7.96 12.06 7.27
CA ILE A 155 -8.34 13.08 8.24
C ILE A 155 -9.79 13.53 8.03
N GLN A 156 -10.21 13.78 6.80
CA GLN A 156 -11.59 14.18 6.48
C GLN A 156 -12.61 13.10 6.88
N VAL A 157 -12.33 11.84 6.54
CA VAL A 157 -13.20 10.72 6.92
C VAL A 157 -13.25 10.55 8.44
N ALA A 158 -12.10 10.65 9.14
CA ALA A 158 -12.03 10.59 10.61
C ALA A 158 -12.91 11.64 11.27
N LYS A 159 -12.90 12.88 10.76
CA LYS A 159 -13.80 13.95 11.25
C LYS A 159 -15.28 13.59 11.06
N GLY A 160 -15.62 12.91 9.96
CA GLY A 160 -16.97 12.41 9.74
C GLY A 160 -17.41 11.37 10.76
N PHE A 161 -16.49 10.55 11.27
CA PHE A 161 -16.72 9.62 12.39
C PHE A 161 -16.73 10.29 13.77
N GLY A 162 -16.42 11.60 13.86
CA GLY A 162 -16.36 12.31 15.13
C GLY A 162 -15.10 11.99 15.95
N MET A 163 -14.01 11.62 15.27
CA MET A 163 -12.71 11.39 15.90
C MET A 163 -11.97 12.71 16.17
N GLU A 164 -11.12 12.72 17.18
CA GLU A 164 -10.06 13.72 17.33
C GLU A 164 -8.88 13.28 16.45
N VAL A 165 -8.23 14.24 15.75
CA VAL A 165 -7.12 13.92 14.86
C VAL A 165 -5.90 14.74 15.23
N ILE A 166 -4.77 14.06 15.38
CA ILE A 166 -3.43 14.63 15.43
C ILE A 166 -2.60 14.03 14.28
N ALA A 167 -1.60 14.75 13.80
CA ALA A 167 -0.78 14.26 12.70
C ALA A 167 0.70 14.55 12.93
N TYR A 168 1.53 13.71 12.32
CA TYR A 168 2.97 13.93 12.18
C TYR A 168 3.35 13.92 10.70
N ASP A 169 4.07 14.95 10.29
CA ASP A 169 4.65 15.04 8.95
C ASP A 169 5.87 15.97 9.03
N PRO A 170 7.09 15.52 8.67
CA PRO A 170 8.28 16.38 8.72
C PRO A 170 8.19 17.58 7.76
N TYR A 171 7.31 17.51 6.76
CA TYR A 171 7.04 18.58 5.78
C TYR A 171 5.63 19.17 5.94
N GLY A 172 5.06 19.06 7.15
CA GLY A 172 3.70 19.50 7.46
C GLY A 172 3.46 20.99 7.12
N LYS A 173 2.23 21.29 6.70
CA LYS A 173 1.80 22.63 6.30
C LYS A 173 0.76 23.15 7.31
N GLU A 174 1.07 24.23 8.02
CA GLU A 174 0.17 24.83 9.04
C GLU A 174 -1.22 25.21 8.48
N GLU A 175 -1.32 25.48 7.17
CA GLU A 175 -2.59 25.79 6.54
C GLU A 175 -3.57 24.61 6.62
N LEU A 176 -3.06 23.36 6.49
CA LEU A 176 -3.86 22.14 6.57
C LEU A 176 -4.48 21.92 7.95
N GLU A 177 -3.80 22.30 9.04
CA GLU A 177 -4.39 22.23 10.39
C GLU A 177 -5.71 23.00 10.49
N LYS A 178 -5.73 24.20 9.89
CA LYS A 178 -6.92 25.08 9.93
C LYS A 178 -8.01 24.61 8.98
N GLU A 179 -7.60 24.11 7.81
CA GLU A 179 -8.53 23.65 6.77
C GLU A 179 -9.25 22.37 7.20
N LEU A 180 -8.48 21.39 7.71
CA LEU A 180 -8.99 20.05 8.05
C LEU A 180 -9.32 19.89 9.55
N GLY A 181 -8.92 20.82 10.40
CA GLY A 181 -9.25 20.83 11.81
C GLY A 181 -8.53 19.77 12.64
N PHE A 182 -7.24 19.60 12.45
CA PHE A 182 -6.36 18.74 13.24
C PHE A 182 -5.18 19.54 13.79
N MET A 183 -4.23 18.92 14.49
CA MET A 183 -2.98 19.54 14.97
C MET A 183 -1.78 18.68 14.57
N TYR A 184 -0.70 19.34 14.15
CA TYR A 184 0.61 18.68 14.06
C TYR A 184 1.24 18.55 15.43
N VAL A 185 1.84 17.37 15.68
CA VAL A 185 2.57 17.06 16.92
C VAL A 185 3.89 16.34 16.56
N SER A 186 4.77 16.11 17.55
CA SER A 186 5.93 15.22 17.37
C SER A 186 5.47 13.77 17.16
N LEU A 187 6.33 12.92 16.57
CA LEU A 187 6.03 11.49 16.45
C LEU A 187 5.80 10.87 17.84
N GLU A 188 6.65 11.17 18.82
CA GLU A 188 6.51 10.72 20.22
C GLU A 188 5.16 11.09 20.82
N ASP A 189 4.74 12.35 20.67
CA ASP A 189 3.43 12.82 21.16
C ASP A 189 2.27 12.13 20.43
N LEU A 190 2.41 11.85 19.11
CA LEU A 190 1.40 11.14 18.34
C LEU A 190 1.22 9.72 18.86
N LEU A 191 2.32 8.97 18.99
CA LEU A 191 2.30 7.57 19.43
C LEU A 191 1.74 7.43 20.85
N THR A 192 2.16 8.33 21.76
CA THR A 192 1.72 8.30 23.18
C THR A 192 0.24 8.67 23.37
N GLN A 193 -0.34 9.50 22.47
CA GLN A 193 -1.68 10.04 22.66
C GLN A 193 -2.77 9.37 21.82
N SER A 194 -2.40 8.53 20.85
CA SER A 194 -3.36 7.99 19.90
C SER A 194 -3.98 6.68 20.35
N ASP A 195 -5.29 6.56 20.24
CA ASP A 195 -5.98 5.25 20.33
C ASP A 195 -5.79 4.42 19.05
N ILE A 196 -5.58 5.10 17.92
CA ILE A 196 -5.39 4.48 16.59
C ILE A 196 -4.28 5.23 15.88
N VAL A 197 -3.35 4.52 15.26
CA VAL A 197 -2.27 5.07 14.43
C VAL A 197 -2.40 4.55 13.01
N THR A 198 -2.23 5.42 12.00
CA THR A 198 -2.27 5.04 10.59
C THR A 198 -1.17 5.72 9.79
N LEU A 199 -0.54 4.96 8.87
CA LEU A 199 0.61 5.41 8.10
C LEU A 199 0.19 5.73 6.65
N HIS A 200 0.63 6.91 6.17
CA HIS A 200 0.37 7.43 4.83
C HIS A 200 1.55 8.24 4.27
N CYS A 201 2.77 7.88 4.66
CA CYS A 201 4.00 8.46 4.14
C CYS A 201 4.69 7.50 3.16
N PRO A 202 5.51 7.99 2.22
CA PRO A 202 6.34 7.13 1.38
C PRO A 202 7.46 6.47 2.22
N LEU A 203 7.94 5.32 1.75
CA LEU A 203 9.15 4.70 2.29
C LEU A 203 10.38 5.37 1.68
N THR A 204 11.36 5.68 2.50
CA THR A 204 12.68 6.21 2.14
C THR A 204 13.74 5.57 3.03
N ASP A 205 15.02 5.69 2.67
CA ASP A 205 16.12 5.20 3.52
C ASP A 205 16.10 5.80 4.93
N ASP A 206 15.63 7.06 5.06
CA ASP A 206 15.62 7.78 6.34
C ASP A 206 14.49 7.34 7.28
N ASN A 207 13.41 6.74 6.77
CA ASN A 207 12.24 6.34 7.56
C ASN A 207 11.94 4.84 7.51
N ARG A 208 12.85 4.04 6.96
CA ARG A 208 12.76 2.58 7.06
C ARG A 208 12.73 2.19 8.55
N HIS A 209 11.79 1.32 8.92
CA HIS A 209 11.54 0.91 10.30
C HIS A 209 11.32 2.11 11.25
N MET A 210 10.61 3.14 10.77
CA MET A 210 10.26 4.29 11.61
C MET A 210 9.37 3.93 12.80
N LEU A 211 8.69 2.79 12.75
CA LEU A 211 8.04 2.15 13.88
C LEU A 211 8.83 0.87 14.21
N SER A 212 9.67 0.96 15.24
CA SER A 212 10.49 -0.10 15.77
C SER A 212 10.18 -0.33 17.25
N GLU A 213 11.01 -1.10 17.97
CA GLU A 213 10.78 -1.42 19.38
C GLU A 213 10.59 -0.17 20.26
N ASP A 214 11.44 0.86 20.08
CA ASP A 214 11.39 2.11 20.85
C ASP A 214 10.08 2.88 20.62
N GLU A 215 9.57 2.90 19.38
CA GLU A 215 8.30 3.56 19.03
C GLU A 215 7.10 2.77 19.54
N PHE A 216 7.12 1.45 19.47
CA PHE A 216 6.04 0.61 20.01
C PHE A 216 5.97 0.65 21.54
N GLU A 217 7.07 0.88 22.26
CA GLU A 217 7.07 1.11 23.70
C GLU A 217 6.30 2.39 24.13
N LEU A 218 6.11 3.34 23.21
CA LEU A 218 5.33 4.56 23.45
C LEU A 218 3.81 4.36 23.31
N MET A 219 3.38 3.26 22.71
CA MET A 219 1.97 2.95 22.47
C MET A 219 1.35 2.19 23.65
N GLU A 220 0.04 2.34 23.85
CA GLU A 220 -0.74 1.62 24.89
C GLU A 220 -2.11 1.23 24.31
N ASP A 221 -2.37 -0.08 24.14
CA ASP A 221 -3.63 -0.61 23.60
C ASP A 221 -4.04 0.05 22.26
N THR A 222 -3.05 0.33 21.41
CA THR A 222 -3.21 1.10 20.17
C THR A 222 -3.58 0.18 19.01
N LEU A 223 -4.59 0.56 18.20
CA LEU A 223 -4.88 -0.09 16.92
C LEU A 223 -3.98 0.53 15.84
N LEU A 224 -3.23 -0.29 15.12
CA LEU A 224 -2.32 0.14 14.04
C LEU A 224 -2.90 -0.18 12.66
N VAL A 225 -2.80 0.76 11.71
CA VAL A 225 -3.16 0.49 10.30
C VAL A 225 -2.06 0.96 9.37
N ASN A 226 -1.60 0.07 8.49
CA ASN A 226 -0.64 0.42 7.46
C ASN A 226 -1.18 0.07 6.07
N THR A 227 -1.45 1.10 5.28
CA THR A 227 -1.82 1.04 3.86
C THR A 227 -0.83 1.82 3.00
N ALA A 228 0.41 1.99 3.49
CA ALA A 228 1.46 2.77 2.82
C ALA A 228 2.57 1.88 2.24
N ARG A 229 3.53 1.47 3.07
CA ARG A 229 4.62 0.55 2.73
C ARG A 229 5.00 -0.32 3.94
N GLY A 230 5.26 -1.62 3.71
CA GLY A 230 5.63 -2.56 4.76
C GLY A 230 6.88 -2.13 5.51
N GLY A 231 7.96 -1.80 4.82
CA GLY A 231 9.23 -1.40 5.42
C GLY A 231 9.22 -0.13 6.29
N LEU A 232 8.06 0.53 6.50
CA LEU A 232 7.90 1.57 7.52
C LEU A 232 7.82 0.99 8.93
N ILE A 233 7.52 -0.29 9.06
CA ILE A 233 7.35 -1.04 10.29
C ILE A 233 8.43 -2.11 10.33
N ASP A 234 9.08 -2.28 11.46
CA ASP A 234 9.91 -3.43 11.78
C ASP A 234 8.98 -4.58 12.16
N THR A 235 8.98 -5.65 11.37
CA THR A 235 8.02 -6.76 11.50
C THR A 235 8.21 -7.51 12.82
N GLU A 236 9.44 -7.79 13.25
CA GLU A 236 9.75 -8.44 14.55
C GLU A 236 9.25 -7.57 15.73
N ALA A 237 9.51 -6.27 15.66
CA ALA A 237 9.06 -5.33 16.68
C ALA A 237 7.52 -5.24 16.77
N LEU A 238 6.81 -5.31 15.65
CA LEU A 238 5.35 -5.36 15.63
C LEU A 238 4.81 -6.63 16.27
N ILE A 239 5.40 -7.80 15.98
CA ILE A 239 5.01 -9.06 16.61
C ILE A 239 5.15 -8.96 18.14
N ASN A 240 6.28 -8.45 18.62
CA ASN A 240 6.53 -8.23 20.03
C ASN A 240 5.53 -7.23 20.67
N ALA A 241 5.16 -6.17 19.94
CA ALA A 241 4.19 -5.17 20.40
C ALA A 241 2.76 -5.74 20.51
N LEU A 242 2.38 -6.64 19.61
CA LEU A 242 1.11 -7.39 19.68
C LEU A 242 1.10 -8.41 20.84
N GLU A 243 2.25 -8.99 21.17
CA GLU A 243 2.37 -9.94 22.29
C GLU A 243 2.29 -9.27 23.67
N ASN A 244 2.75 -8.02 23.77
CA ASN A 244 2.79 -7.27 25.04
C ASN A 244 1.64 -6.26 25.19
N ASP A 245 0.65 -6.26 24.27
CA ASP A 245 -0.51 -5.39 24.24
C ASP A 245 -0.20 -3.88 24.05
N SER A 246 1.01 -3.49 23.64
CA SER A 246 1.31 -2.12 23.18
C SER A 246 0.48 -1.79 21.93
N VAL A 247 0.41 -2.74 21.01
CA VAL A 247 -0.50 -2.77 19.87
C VAL A 247 -1.58 -3.82 20.12
N SER A 248 -2.85 -3.39 20.14
CA SER A 248 -3.99 -4.28 20.43
C SER A 248 -4.50 -5.03 19.20
N ALA A 249 -4.28 -4.47 18.02
CA ALA A 249 -4.60 -5.10 16.73
C ALA A 249 -3.89 -4.36 15.59
N ALA A 250 -3.62 -5.05 14.48
CA ALA A 250 -3.03 -4.46 13.30
C ALA A 250 -3.82 -4.76 12.02
N GLY A 251 -4.04 -3.72 11.19
CA GLY A 251 -4.60 -3.83 9.84
C GLY A 251 -3.54 -3.47 8.81
N LEU A 252 -3.10 -4.44 8.04
CA LEU A 252 -1.97 -4.32 7.14
C LEU A 252 -2.44 -4.60 5.70
N ASP A 253 -2.32 -3.62 4.82
CA ASP A 253 -2.51 -3.83 3.37
C ASP A 253 -1.17 -4.13 2.68
N VAL A 254 -0.08 -3.93 3.41
CA VAL A 254 1.30 -4.08 2.96
C VAL A 254 2.12 -4.81 4.01
N LEU A 255 3.05 -5.66 3.58
CA LEU A 255 4.02 -6.35 4.41
C LEU A 255 5.44 -5.96 4.02
N GLU A 256 6.43 -6.31 4.82
CA GLU A 256 7.81 -5.92 4.54
C GLU A 256 8.39 -6.69 3.36
N GLU A 257 8.02 -7.99 3.23
CA GLU A 257 8.36 -8.84 2.09
C GLU A 257 7.08 -9.37 1.41
N GLU A 258 6.60 -8.68 0.36
CA GLU A 258 5.38 -9.07 -0.36
C GLU A 258 5.62 -10.15 -1.43
N CYS A 259 6.88 -10.48 -1.74
CA CYS A 259 7.26 -11.23 -2.93
C CYS A 259 6.95 -12.75 -2.92
N TYR A 260 6.47 -13.32 -1.82
CA TYR A 260 6.22 -14.77 -1.69
C TYR A 260 4.87 -15.16 -1.10
N MET A 261 3.87 -14.33 -1.27
CA MET A 261 2.49 -14.65 -0.88
C MET A 261 1.75 -15.48 -1.94
N GLU A 262 2.34 -15.71 -3.11
CA GLU A 262 1.79 -16.57 -4.13
C GLU A 262 1.99 -18.06 -3.79
N GLU A 263 1.00 -18.92 -4.13
CA GLU A 263 0.76 -20.29 -3.70
C GLU A 263 1.89 -21.33 -3.93
N ASP A 264 3.09 -20.95 -4.36
CA ASP A 264 4.16 -21.87 -4.73
C ASP A 264 5.27 -22.01 -3.67
N ILE A 265 4.91 -22.33 -2.43
CA ILE A 265 5.86 -22.86 -1.41
C ILE A 265 6.60 -24.13 -1.90
N GLU A 266 6.20 -24.75 -2.99
CA GLU A 266 6.91 -25.91 -3.58
C GLU A 266 8.28 -25.55 -4.20
N VAL A 267 8.60 -24.27 -4.40
CA VAL A 267 9.85 -23.79 -5.02
C VAL A 267 10.90 -23.31 -4.01
N MET A 268 10.75 -23.60 -2.72
CA MET A 268 11.78 -23.26 -1.69
C MET A 268 13.21 -23.79 -2.00
N GLY A 269 13.41 -24.47 -3.11
CA GLY A 269 14.71 -24.98 -3.54
C GLY A 269 15.50 -24.07 -4.51
N ASP A 270 14.85 -23.10 -5.14
CA ASP A 270 15.44 -22.19 -6.15
C ASP A 270 15.29 -20.69 -5.78
N LEU A 271 14.99 -20.38 -4.51
CA LEU A 271 14.98 -19.01 -3.99
C LEU A 271 16.40 -18.48 -4.03
N GLY A 272 16.71 -17.67 -5.02
CA GLY A 272 17.97 -16.94 -5.12
C GLY A 272 18.16 -16.00 -3.94
N ASP A 273 19.33 -15.37 -3.82
CA ASP A 273 19.77 -14.45 -2.76
C ASP A 273 18.88 -13.17 -2.60
N GLU A 274 17.65 -13.16 -3.11
CA GLU A 274 16.82 -11.96 -3.28
C GLU A 274 15.76 -11.73 -2.19
N CYS A 275 15.45 -12.72 -1.33
CA CYS A 275 14.44 -12.55 -0.27
C CYS A 275 14.92 -13.06 1.09
N ASP A 276 14.55 -12.33 2.14
CA ASP A 276 14.87 -12.69 3.50
C ASP A 276 13.87 -13.72 4.05
N LEU A 277 14.32 -14.98 4.18
CA LEU A 277 13.49 -16.08 4.70
C LEU A 277 13.01 -15.86 6.14
N GLU A 278 13.77 -15.12 6.95
CA GLU A 278 13.40 -14.81 8.32
C GLU A 278 12.20 -13.88 8.33
N LEU A 279 12.23 -12.86 7.48
CA LEU A 279 11.16 -11.88 7.31
C LEU A 279 9.87 -12.50 6.73
N ILE A 280 10.00 -13.42 5.76
CA ILE A 280 8.85 -14.18 5.23
C ILE A 280 8.17 -14.99 6.34
N LEU A 281 8.94 -15.60 7.22
CA LEU A 281 8.38 -16.36 8.35
C LEU A 281 7.66 -15.45 9.35
N GLU A 282 8.18 -14.26 9.60
CA GLU A 282 7.57 -13.25 10.46
C GLU A 282 6.26 -12.73 9.86
N ASP A 283 6.23 -12.44 8.57
CA ASP A 283 5.01 -12.05 7.86
C ASP A 283 3.93 -13.15 7.93
N HIS A 284 4.32 -14.42 7.79
CA HIS A 284 3.42 -15.55 8.01
C HIS A 284 2.91 -15.63 9.45
N MET A 285 3.78 -15.35 10.44
CA MET A 285 3.34 -15.32 11.84
C MET A 285 2.32 -14.20 12.09
N LEU A 286 2.47 -13.04 11.47
CA LEU A 286 1.47 -11.97 11.53
C LEU A 286 0.13 -12.40 10.94
N MET A 287 0.14 -13.04 9.76
CA MET A 287 -1.09 -13.49 9.07
C MET A 287 -1.88 -14.56 9.83
N GLU A 288 -1.22 -15.41 10.63
CA GLU A 288 -1.89 -16.44 11.44
C GLU A 288 -2.55 -15.90 12.72
N ARG A 289 -2.33 -14.62 13.07
CA ARG A 289 -2.86 -14.02 14.29
C ARG A 289 -4.33 -13.62 14.15
N ASP A 290 -5.12 -13.84 15.20
CA ASP A 290 -6.53 -13.41 15.25
C ASP A 290 -6.70 -11.88 15.46
N ASP A 291 -5.66 -11.17 15.90
CA ASP A 291 -5.62 -9.72 16.12
C ASP A 291 -4.99 -8.93 14.95
N VAL A 292 -4.65 -9.63 13.86
CA VAL A 292 -4.10 -9.03 12.64
C VAL A 292 -5.03 -9.31 11.45
N LEU A 293 -5.29 -8.28 10.63
CA LEU A 293 -5.93 -8.43 9.33
C LEU A 293 -4.96 -8.00 8.24
N VAL A 294 -4.67 -8.90 7.33
CA VAL A 294 -3.84 -8.61 6.14
C VAL A 294 -4.73 -8.61 4.90
N THR A 295 -4.53 -7.62 4.02
CA THR A 295 -5.11 -7.54 2.67
C THR A 295 -3.97 -7.47 1.65
N PRO A 296 -4.15 -8.03 0.43
CA PRO A 296 -3.05 -8.27 -0.51
C PRO A 296 -2.71 -7.00 -1.32
N HIS A 297 -2.23 -5.94 -0.65
CA HIS A 297 -1.83 -4.66 -1.23
C HIS A 297 -2.88 -4.10 -2.22
N ASN A 298 -4.15 -4.20 -1.87
CA ASN A 298 -5.27 -3.85 -2.76
C ASN A 298 -6.05 -2.60 -2.33
N ALA A 299 -5.52 -1.79 -1.41
CA ALA A 299 -6.17 -0.56 -0.97
C ALA A 299 -6.45 0.44 -2.10
N PHE A 300 -5.72 0.35 -3.20
CA PHE A 300 -5.92 1.14 -4.41
C PHE A 300 -7.06 0.62 -5.28
N ASN A 301 -7.44 -0.64 -5.19
CA ASN A 301 -8.21 -1.39 -6.17
C ASN A 301 -9.71 -1.08 -6.08
N SER A 302 -10.14 0.03 -6.70
CA SER A 302 -11.54 0.34 -6.98
C SER A 302 -11.72 0.66 -8.46
N VAL A 303 -12.92 0.42 -8.99
CA VAL A 303 -13.24 0.70 -10.40
C VAL A 303 -12.90 2.15 -10.77
N GLU A 304 -13.22 3.09 -9.89
CA GLU A 304 -12.99 4.52 -10.12
C GLU A 304 -11.49 4.86 -10.07
N ALA A 305 -10.71 4.23 -9.18
CA ALA A 305 -9.27 4.44 -9.10
C ALA A 305 -8.57 3.86 -10.33
N MET A 306 -8.92 2.64 -10.73
CA MET A 306 -8.35 1.98 -11.90
C MET A 306 -8.63 2.77 -13.19
N HIS A 307 -9.85 3.33 -13.35
CA HIS A 307 -10.15 4.24 -14.46
C HIS A 307 -9.28 5.50 -14.44
N ARG A 308 -9.06 6.12 -13.25
CA ARG A 308 -8.18 7.30 -13.12
C ARG A 308 -6.73 6.97 -13.45
N ILE A 309 -6.26 5.78 -13.05
CA ILE A 309 -4.93 5.29 -13.42
C ILE A 309 -4.79 5.20 -14.94
N ALA A 310 -5.71 4.49 -15.59
CA ALA A 310 -5.69 4.33 -17.05
C ALA A 310 -5.75 5.66 -17.79
N ASP A 311 -6.68 6.56 -17.42
CA ASP A 311 -6.82 7.87 -18.04
C ASP A 311 -5.55 8.72 -17.88
N THR A 312 -4.95 8.77 -16.67
CA THR A 312 -3.72 9.55 -16.42
C THR A 312 -2.52 8.93 -17.15
N THR A 313 -2.43 7.62 -17.23
CA THR A 313 -1.35 6.95 -18.00
C THR A 313 -1.41 7.32 -19.48
N LEU A 314 -2.61 7.47 -20.05
CA LEU A 314 -2.78 7.94 -21.44
C LEU A 314 -2.44 9.42 -21.63
N GLU A 315 -2.55 10.24 -20.58
CA GLU A 315 -2.22 11.67 -20.60
C GLU A 315 -0.71 11.94 -20.47
N ASN A 316 0.04 11.02 -19.85
CA ASN A 316 1.48 11.08 -19.69
C ASN A 316 2.22 10.78 -20.98
#